data_b67eedf4065349add4f3f710ae8b54c7
#
_entry.id   b67eedf4065349add4f3f710ae8b54c7
#
_cell.length_a   1.000
_cell.length_b   1.000
_cell.length_c   1.000
_cell.angle_alpha   90.00
_cell.angle_beta   90.00
_cell.angle_gamma   90.00
#
_symmetry.space_group_name_H-M   'P 1'
#
loop_
_entity.id
_entity.type
_entity.pdbx_description
1 polymer ?
#
loop_
_entity_poly.entity_id
_entity_poly.type
_entity_poly.pdbx_seq_one_letter_code
_entity_poly.pdbx_strand_id
1 'polypeptide(L)'
;MGIFAQDVVADNMLLFQRDNGGWPKHYLNKKINYTTIFSEAEKATIKDEENRNDATIDNEATTKEIRYLLNIYKKLGTQKYFKAAEKGIDYLLTAQYKNGGWPQFYPDLSSYRHLITYNDNAMINALNVLQDIVEHKNDFDIVNPKYTEKATLAVQ
;
A
#
# COMPACT_ATOMS: atom_id res chain seq x y z
N MET A 1 16.96 25.16 -10.45
CA MET A 1 16.78 23.77 -9.97
C MET A 1 15.53 23.72 -9.12
N GLY A 2 14.55 22.95 -9.52
CA GLY A 2 13.37 22.73 -8.67
C GLY A 2 13.78 21.88 -7.46
N ILE A 3 13.58 22.41 -6.25
CA ILE A 3 13.59 21.59 -5.03
C ILE A 3 12.33 20.75 -5.12
N PHE A 4 12.49 19.44 -5.34
CA PHE A 4 11.35 18.52 -5.26
C PHE A 4 10.84 18.54 -3.81
N ALA A 5 9.59 18.97 -3.64
CA ALA A 5 8.96 18.96 -2.33
C ALA A 5 8.93 17.52 -1.80
N GLN A 6 9.35 17.36 -0.55
CA GLN A 6 9.45 16.07 0.14
C GLN A 6 8.57 16.05 1.38
N ASP A 7 8.12 14.88 1.72
CA ASP A 7 7.36 14.62 2.93
C ASP A 7 8.01 13.43 3.66
N VAL A 8 8.40 13.65 4.92
CA VAL A 8 9.12 12.64 5.72
C VAL A 8 8.30 11.35 5.87
N VAL A 9 7.01 11.47 6.10
CA VAL A 9 6.11 10.32 6.27
C VAL A 9 6.04 9.53 4.96
N ALA A 10 5.83 10.20 3.83
CA ALA A 10 5.79 9.56 2.53
C ALA A 10 7.14 8.92 2.17
N ASP A 11 8.25 9.61 2.40
CA ASP A 11 9.58 9.05 2.15
C ASP A 11 9.83 7.80 2.99
N ASN A 12 9.43 7.81 4.26
CA ASN A 12 9.52 6.62 5.11
C ASN A 12 8.58 5.49 4.63
N MET A 13 7.38 5.81 4.15
CA MET A 13 6.52 4.80 3.54
C MET A 13 7.22 4.10 2.36
N LEU A 14 7.94 4.83 1.52
CA LEU A 14 8.69 4.24 0.41
C LEU A 14 9.81 3.30 0.89
N LEU A 15 10.43 3.59 2.03
CA LEU A 15 11.45 2.69 2.61
C LEU A 15 10.88 1.32 2.98
N PHE A 16 9.66 1.30 3.52
CA PHE A 16 9.03 0.07 4.01
C PHE A 16 8.22 -0.67 2.94
N GLN A 17 8.01 -0.08 1.76
CA GLN A 17 7.28 -0.76 0.68
C GLN A 17 8.04 -2.00 0.22
N ARG A 18 7.35 -3.13 0.14
CA ARG A 18 7.90 -4.38 -0.37
C ARG A 18 7.92 -4.40 -1.90
N ASP A 19 8.73 -5.27 -2.47
CA ASP A 19 8.86 -5.44 -3.93
C ASP A 19 7.54 -5.74 -4.62
N ASN A 20 6.62 -6.43 -3.94
CA ASN A 20 5.30 -6.74 -4.45
C ASN A 20 4.32 -5.54 -4.41
N GLY A 21 4.74 -4.40 -3.90
CA GLY A 21 3.95 -3.17 -3.81
C GLY A 21 3.20 -2.97 -2.50
N GLY A 22 3.07 -3.99 -1.67
CA GLY A 22 2.39 -3.89 -0.37
C GLY A 22 3.31 -3.41 0.76
N TRP A 23 2.73 -3.25 1.94
CA TRP A 23 3.44 -2.83 3.15
C TRP A 23 3.25 -3.82 4.28
N PRO A 24 4.27 -4.02 5.14
CA PRO A 24 4.12 -4.75 6.39
C PRO A 24 3.41 -3.88 7.43
N LYS A 25 2.76 -4.52 8.41
CA LYS A 25 2.16 -3.80 9.55
C LYS A 25 3.15 -3.52 10.67
N HIS A 26 4.20 -4.32 10.77
CA HIS A 26 5.22 -4.23 11.82
C HIS A 26 6.63 -4.26 11.23
N TYR A 27 7.55 -3.64 11.95
CA TYR A 27 8.99 -3.75 11.75
C TYR A 27 9.64 -4.01 13.12
N LEU A 28 10.50 -5.04 13.21
CA LEU A 28 11.11 -5.47 14.47
C LEU A 28 10.06 -5.66 15.59
N ASN A 29 8.95 -6.33 15.25
CA ASN A 29 7.82 -6.63 16.16
C ASN A 29 7.11 -5.39 16.74
N LYS A 30 7.30 -4.22 16.14
CA LYS A 30 6.63 -2.98 16.55
C LYS A 30 5.85 -2.39 15.37
N LYS A 31 4.75 -1.69 15.69
CA LYS A 31 4.02 -0.90 14.69
C LYS A 31 4.97 0.13 14.08
N ILE A 32 4.94 0.26 12.76
CA ILE A 32 5.79 1.21 12.04
C ILE A 32 5.31 2.63 12.33
N ASN A 33 6.25 3.48 12.78
CA ASN A 33 6.01 4.91 12.94
C ASN A 33 6.74 5.68 11.81
N TYR A 34 5.98 6.13 10.83
CA TYR A 34 6.51 6.84 9.67
C TYR A 34 7.01 8.27 9.97
N THR A 35 6.78 8.78 11.19
CA THR A 35 7.35 10.08 11.60
C THR A 35 8.77 9.97 12.15
N THR A 36 9.29 8.76 12.33
CA THR A 36 10.64 8.50 12.85
C THR A 36 11.69 9.07 11.89
N ILE A 37 12.71 9.70 12.44
CA ILE A 37 13.88 10.13 11.69
C ILE A 37 14.90 8.99 11.72
N PHE A 38 15.03 8.28 10.61
CA PHE A 38 15.98 7.18 10.45
C PHE A 38 17.34 7.70 10.01
N SER A 39 18.41 7.14 10.59
CA SER A 39 19.77 7.33 10.10
C SER A 39 19.96 6.71 8.71
N GLU A 40 20.98 7.09 7.97
CA GLU A 40 21.26 6.49 6.66
C GLU A 40 21.56 4.99 6.76
N ALA A 41 22.20 4.54 7.85
CA ALA A 41 22.43 3.11 8.11
C ALA A 41 21.12 2.36 8.36
N GLU A 42 20.20 2.92 9.13
CA GLU A 42 18.87 2.34 9.36
C GLU A 42 18.06 2.28 8.06
N LYS A 43 18.07 3.34 7.26
CA LYS A 43 17.40 3.35 5.94
C LYS A 43 17.92 2.25 5.04
N ALA A 44 19.25 2.05 4.97
CA ALA A 44 19.84 0.98 4.18
C ALA A 44 19.39 -0.39 4.68
N THR A 45 19.37 -0.63 6.00
CA THR A 45 18.90 -1.89 6.58
C THR A 45 17.43 -2.16 6.25
N ILE A 46 16.57 -1.15 6.37
CA ILE A 46 15.14 -1.27 6.04
C ILE A 46 14.98 -1.60 4.56
N LYS A 47 15.71 -0.92 3.70
CA LYS A 47 15.62 -1.12 2.24
C LYS A 47 16.11 -2.49 1.80
N ASP A 48 17.11 -3.05 2.47
CA ASP A 48 17.61 -4.40 2.20
C ASP A 48 16.55 -5.49 2.46
N GLU A 49 15.50 -5.15 3.20
CA GLU A 49 14.39 -6.07 3.51
C GLU A 49 13.20 -5.94 2.53
N GLU A 50 13.32 -5.20 1.44
CA GLU A 50 12.20 -4.97 0.49
C GLU A 50 11.64 -6.25 -0.13
N ASN A 51 12.41 -7.33 -0.19
CA ASN A 51 12.00 -8.62 -0.73
C ASN A 51 11.32 -9.55 0.29
N ARG A 52 11.05 -9.09 1.51
CA ARG A 52 10.33 -9.89 2.52
C ARG A 52 8.87 -10.13 2.09
N ASN A 53 8.34 -11.28 2.50
CA ASN A 53 6.99 -11.74 2.17
C ASN A 53 5.97 -11.38 3.26
N ASP A 54 6.15 -10.25 3.94
CA ASP A 54 5.36 -9.84 5.10
C ASP A 54 4.35 -8.71 4.81
N ALA A 55 4.13 -8.39 3.55
CA ALA A 55 3.11 -7.43 3.14
C ALA A 55 1.70 -7.95 3.48
N THR A 56 0.83 -7.05 3.91
CA THR A 56 -0.48 -7.41 4.46
C THR A 56 -1.52 -6.30 4.24
N ILE A 57 -2.80 -6.65 4.34
CA ILE A 57 -3.90 -5.70 4.46
C ILE A 57 -4.39 -5.54 5.90
N ASP A 58 -3.84 -6.31 6.83
CA ASP A 58 -4.24 -6.30 8.24
C ASP A 58 -3.84 -4.97 8.92
N ASN A 59 -4.63 -4.53 9.91
CA ASN A 59 -4.41 -3.27 10.62
C ASN A 59 -4.22 -2.05 9.71
N GLU A 60 -5.00 -1.96 8.62
CA GLU A 60 -4.95 -0.90 7.61
C GLU A 60 -3.64 -0.83 6.81
N ALA A 61 -2.69 -1.77 7.01
CA ALA A 61 -1.48 -1.81 6.22
C ALA A 61 -1.82 -1.90 4.72
N THR A 62 -1.01 -1.32 3.89
CA THR A 62 -1.15 -1.16 2.44
C THR A 62 -2.24 -0.13 2.07
N THR A 63 -3.46 -0.24 2.60
CA THR A 63 -4.54 0.69 2.22
C THR A 63 -4.31 2.11 2.72
N LYS A 64 -3.83 2.30 3.95
CA LYS A 64 -3.52 3.64 4.47
C LYS A 64 -2.33 4.29 3.76
N GLU A 65 -1.31 3.50 3.40
CA GLU A 65 -0.14 3.99 2.68
C GLU A 65 -0.53 4.47 1.29
N ILE A 66 -1.32 3.70 0.54
CA ILE A 66 -1.84 4.10 -0.78
C ILE A 66 -2.56 5.45 -0.67
N ARG A 67 -3.48 5.58 0.29
CA ARG A 67 -4.27 6.81 0.46
C ARG A 67 -3.39 8.02 0.82
N TYR A 68 -2.46 7.84 1.74
CA TYR A 68 -1.56 8.91 2.13
C TYR A 68 -0.69 9.37 0.97
N LEU A 69 -0.10 8.43 0.23
CA LEU A 69 0.78 8.74 -0.90
C LEU A 69 0.05 9.46 -2.04
N LEU A 70 -1.19 9.11 -2.36
CA LEU A 70 -1.99 9.85 -3.34
C LEU A 70 -2.33 11.26 -2.87
N ASN A 71 -2.72 11.40 -1.61
CA ASN A 71 -3.02 12.71 -1.03
C ASN A 71 -1.81 13.64 -1.05
N ILE A 72 -0.64 13.14 -0.63
CA ILE A 72 0.58 13.96 -0.62
C ILE A 72 1.08 14.25 -2.04
N TYR A 73 0.92 13.32 -2.99
CA TYR A 73 1.22 13.57 -4.38
C TYR A 73 0.37 14.71 -4.96
N LYS A 74 -0.92 14.75 -4.68
CA LYS A 74 -1.80 15.85 -5.13
C LYS A 74 -1.35 17.21 -4.58
N LYS A 75 -0.78 17.22 -3.37
CA LYS A 75 -0.26 18.46 -2.74
C LYS A 75 1.09 18.89 -3.28
N LEU A 76 2.00 17.94 -3.52
CA LEU A 76 3.41 18.22 -3.80
C LEU A 76 3.83 17.95 -5.25
N GLY A 77 3.11 17.11 -5.99
CA GLY A 77 3.44 16.70 -7.36
C GLY A 77 4.65 15.77 -7.48
N THR A 78 5.13 15.20 -6.39
CA THR A 78 6.33 14.36 -6.37
C THR A 78 6.04 12.96 -6.90
N GLN A 79 6.51 12.63 -8.10
CA GLN A 79 6.16 11.43 -8.86
C GLN A 79 6.46 10.10 -8.16
N LYS A 80 7.52 10.03 -7.35
CA LYS A 80 7.84 8.79 -6.62
C LYS A 80 6.71 8.34 -5.68
N TYR A 81 5.95 9.27 -5.11
CA TYR A 81 4.80 8.97 -4.26
C TYR A 81 3.64 8.38 -5.04
N PHE A 82 3.37 8.94 -6.21
CA PHE A 82 2.35 8.43 -7.13
C PHE A 82 2.67 7.00 -7.60
N LYS A 83 3.91 6.78 -8.03
CA LYS A 83 4.35 5.44 -8.47
C LYS A 83 4.26 4.41 -7.35
N ALA A 84 4.64 4.76 -6.14
CA ALA A 84 4.52 3.87 -4.98
C ALA A 84 3.05 3.54 -4.66
N ALA A 85 2.15 4.54 -4.74
CA ALA A 85 0.72 4.30 -4.56
C ALA A 85 0.16 3.35 -5.62
N GLU A 86 0.53 3.51 -6.89
CA GLU A 86 0.11 2.61 -7.97
C GLU A 86 0.63 1.17 -7.77
N LYS A 87 1.86 1.00 -7.31
CA LYS A 87 2.38 -0.33 -6.93
C LYS A 87 1.56 -0.96 -5.80
N GLY A 88 1.11 -0.17 -4.84
CA GLY A 88 0.20 -0.63 -3.78
C GLY A 88 -1.15 -1.09 -4.32
N ILE A 89 -1.71 -0.38 -5.29
CA ILE A 89 -2.93 -0.80 -5.98
C ILE A 89 -2.71 -2.13 -6.73
N ASP A 90 -1.59 -2.28 -7.42
CA ASP A 90 -1.22 -3.55 -8.06
C ASP A 90 -1.15 -4.70 -7.06
N TYR A 91 -0.60 -4.45 -5.85
CA TYR A 91 -0.60 -5.43 -4.77
C TYR A 91 -2.02 -5.89 -4.41
N LEU A 92 -2.95 -4.95 -4.19
CA LEU A 92 -4.33 -5.28 -3.84
C LEU A 92 -5.01 -6.13 -4.92
N LEU A 93 -4.82 -5.77 -6.18
CA LEU A 93 -5.39 -6.50 -7.32
C LEU A 93 -4.79 -7.89 -7.48
N THR A 94 -3.48 -8.04 -7.23
CA THR A 94 -2.77 -9.33 -7.35
C THR A 94 -3.12 -10.26 -6.19
N ALA A 95 -3.25 -9.72 -4.98
CA ALA A 95 -3.54 -10.50 -3.78
C ALA A 95 -5.01 -10.98 -3.70
N GLN A 96 -5.92 -10.38 -4.46
CA GLN A 96 -7.33 -10.73 -4.44
C GLN A 96 -7.55 -12.15 -4.96
N TYR A 97 -8.32 -12.94 -4.23
CA TYR A 97 -8.76 -14.26 -4.67
C TYR A 97 -9.84 -14.16 -5.77
N LYS A 98 -9.98 -15.22 -6.55
CA LYS A 98 -11.00 -15.32 -7.62
C LYS A 98 -12.43 -15.16 -7.11
N ASN A 99 -12.69 -15.44 -5.84
CA ASN A 99 -13.99 -15.24 -5.21
C ASN A 99 -14.22 -13.81 -4.66
N GLY A 100 -13.30 -12.88 -4.96
CA GLY A 100 -13.40 -11.48 -4.56
C GLY A 100 -12.86 -11.14 -3.17
N GLY A 101 -12.48 -12.12 -2.36
CA GLY A 101 -11.89 -11.89 -1.04
C GLY A 101 -10.39 -11.69 -1.07
N TRP A 102 -9.81 -11.32 0.06
CA TRP A 102 -8.36 -11.19 0.23
C TRP A 102 -7.85 -12.06 1.36
N PRO A 103 -6.62 -12.63 1.20
CA PRO A 103 -5.89 -13.16 2.34
C PRO A 103 -5.41 -12.02 3.23
N GLN A 104 -5.14 -12.29 4.50
CA GLN A 104 -4.55 -11.26 5.38
C GLN A 104 -3.15 -10.86 4.93
N PHE A 105 -2.34 -11.83 4.49
CA PHE A 105 -0.98 -11.63 3.99
C PHE A 105 -0.84 -12.17 2.58
N TYR A 106 -0.02 -11.51 1.78
CA TYR A 106 0.33 -11.96 0.44
C TYR A 106 1.77 -11.51 0.13
N PRO A 107 2.65 -12.36 -0.41
CA PRO A 107 2.39 -13.70 -0.93
C PRO A 107 2.49 -14.84 0.11
N ASP A 108 2.80 -14.56 1.38
CA ASP A 108 2.89 -15.59 2.40
C ASP A 108 1.49 -16.06 2.83
N LEU A 109 1.07 -17.18 2.27
CA LEU A 109 -0.22 -17.83 2.55
C LEU A 109 -0.12 -18.93 3.61
N SER A 110 0.98 -19.01 4.35
CA SER A 110 1.18 -20.01 5.39
C SER A 110 0.24 -19.81 6.59
N SER A 111 -0.07 -20.91 7.30
CA SER A 111 -0.92 -20.87 8.50
C SER A 111 -2.27 -20.19 8.22
N TYR A 112 -2.75 -19.38 9.13
CA TYR A 112 -4.03 -18.63 9.02
C TYR A 112 -3.99 -17.48 8.00
N ARG A 113 -2.80 -17.09 7.50
CA ARG A 113 -2.61 -15.96 6.61
C ARG A 113 -3.36 -16.05 5.29
N HIS A 114 -3.63 -17.28 4.82
CA HIS A 114 -4.41 -17.54 3.60
C HIS A 114 -5.92 -17.37 3.79
N LEU A 115 -6.39 -17.32 5.03
CA LEU A 115 -7.82 -17.26 5.31
C LEU A 115 -8.39 -15.88 5.00
N ILE A 116 -9.57 -15.87 4.42
CA ILE A 116 -10.38 -14.67 4.32
C ILE A 116 -10.95 -14.40 5.72
N THR A 117 -10.53 -13.32 6.34
CA THR A 117 -11.01 -12.93 7.66
C THR A 117 -11.61 -11.54 7.64
N TYR A 118 -12.63 -11.33 8.48
CA TYR A 118 -13.30 -10.03 8.60
C TYR A 118 -12.75 -9.19 9.75
N ASN A 119 -11.51 -9.47 10.17
CA ASN A 119 -10.86 -8.76 11.28
C ASN A 119 -10.47 -7.34 10.87
N ASP A 120 -10.65 -6.41 11.80
CA ASP A 120 -10.15 -5.02 11.72
C ASP A 120 -10.50 -4.29 10.42
N ASN A 121 -11.62 -4.64 9.81
CA ASN A 121 -12.07 -4.08 8.53
C ASN A 121 -11.07 -4.24 7.37
N ALA A 122 -10.12 -5.15 7.45
CA ALA A 122 -9.06 -5.29 6.46
C ALA A 122 -9.58 -5.45 5.04
N MET A 123 -10.51 -6.38 4.81
CA MET A 123 -11.13 -6.58 3.49
C MET A 123 -11.98 -5.38 3.06
N ILE A 124 -12.72 -4.78 3.97
CA ILE A 124 -13.54 -3.59 3.68
C ILE A 124 -12.66 -2.43 3.26
N ASN A 125 -11.51 -2.23 3.91
CA ASN A 125 -10.56 -1.19 3.54
C ASN A 125 -9.97 -1.43 2.15
N ALA A 126 -9.64 -2.68 1.79
CA ALA A 126 -9.16 -3.03 0.45
C ALA A 126 -10.25 -2.80 -0.61
N LEU A 127 -11.48 -3.27 -0.34
CA LEU A 127 -12.62 -3.06 -1.22
C LEU A 127 -12.91 -1.57 -1.44
N ASN A 128 -12.87 -0.76 -0.38
CA ASN A 128 -13.11 0.68 -0.45
C ASN A 128 -12.06 1.40 -1.31
N VAL A 129 -10.80 0.96 -1.29
CA VAL A 129 -9.77 1.51 -2.20
C VAL A 129 -10.18 1.24 -3.65
N LEU A 130 -10.55 0.01 -3.99
CA LEU A 130 -10.97 -0.32 -5.35
C LEU A 130 -12.27 0.38 -5.76
N GLN A 131 -13.22 0.52 -4.85
CA GLN A 131 -14.45 1.27 -5.11
C GLN A 131 -14.19 2.74 -5.37
N ASP A 132 -13.29 3.37 -4.59
CA ASP A 132 -12.89 4.77 -4.80
C ASP A 132 -12.20 4.96 -6.17
N ILE A 133 -11.44 3.97 -6.64
CA ILE A 133 -10.86 3.99 -8.00
C ILE A 133 -11.98 3.99 -9.06
N VAL A 134 -12.96 3.09 -8.93
CA VAL A 134 -14.10 3.00 -9.86
C VAL A 134 -14.91 4.29 -9.90
N GLU A 135 -15.12 4.88 -8.73
CA GLU A 135 -15.93 6.09 -8.58
C GLU A 135 -15.14 7.40 -8.76
N HIS A 136 -13.83 7.32 -8.98
CA HIS A 136 -12.92 8.47 -9.08
C HIS A 136 -13.02 9.42 -7.88
N LYS A 137 -13.11 8.87 -6.67
CA LYS A 137 -13.26 9.61 -5.40
C LYS A 137 -12.01 9.55 -4.54
N ASN A 138 -11.96 10.40 -3.51
CA ASN A 138 -10.96 10.35 -2.43
C ASN A 138 -9.52 10.27 -2.93
N ASP A 139 -9.14 11.18 -3.83
CA ASP A 139 -7.83 11.28 -4.47
C ASP A 139 -7.51 10.22 -5.54
N PHE A 140 -8.41 9.28 -5.82
CA PHE A 140 -8.22 8.25 -6.86
C PHE A 140 -8.59 8.71 -8.27
N ASP A 141 -9.06 9.95 -8.43
CA ASP A 141 -9.34 10.57 -9.73
C ASP A 141 -8.09 10.73 -10.63
N ILE A 142 -6.90 10.68 -10.03
CA ILE A 142 -5.61 10.88 -10.70
C ILE A 142 -4.89 9.58 -11.09
N VAL A 143 -5.35 8.42 -10.64
CA VAL A 143 -4.70 7.14 -10.97
C VAL A 143 -4.85 6.81 -12.45
N ASN A 144 -3.91 6.01 -12.97
CA ASN A 144 -3.94 5.61 -14.39
C ASN A 144 -5.27 4.93 -14.72
N PRO A 145 -5.93 5.30 -15.86
CA PRO A 145 -7.22 4.71 -16.27
C PRO A 145 -7.25 3.18 -16.36
N LYS A 146 -6.10 2.52 -16.58
CA LYS A 146 -6.00 1.05 -16.55
C LYS A 146 -6.48 0.44 -15.23
N TYR A 147 -6.34 1.19 -14.12
CA TYR A 147 -6.79 0.73 -12.81
C TYR A 147 -8.29 0.80 -12.65
N THR A 148 -8.97 1.74 -13.30
CA THR A 148 -10.44 1.81 -13.30
C THR A 148 -11.05 0.54 -13.87
N GLU A 149 -10.54 0.07 -15.02
CA GLU A 149 -11.02 -1.17 -15.63
C GLU A 149 -10.79 -2.39 -14.72
N LYS A 150 -9.55 -2.53 -14.20
CA LYS A 150 -9.20 -3.64 -13.30
C LYS A 150 -10.01 -3.62 -12.01
N ALA A 151 -10.19 -2.44 -11.40
CA ALA A 151 -10.97 -2.27 -10.18
C ALA A 151 -12.45 -2.58 -10.43
N THR A 152 -13.01 -2.17 -11.57
CA THR A 152 -14.40 -2.48 -11.94
C THR A 152 -14.65 -3.99 -11.97
N LEU A 153 -13.71 -4.76 -12.51
CA LEU A 153 -13.81 -6.22 -12.51
C LEU A 153 -13.66 -6.81 -11.10
N ALA A 154 -12.81 -6.20 -10.28
CA ALA A 154 -12.49 -6.71 -8.95
C ALA A 154 -13.58 -6.47 -7.89
N VAL A 155 -14.45 -5.46 -8.08
CA VAL A 155 -15.55 -5.14 -7.14
C VAL A 155 -16.88 -5.82 -7.49
N GLN A 156 -16.96 -6.53 -8.61
CA GLN A 156 -18.13 -7.33 -9.03
C GLN A 156 -18.22 -8.64 -8.24
#